data_062d1a19f475e33c317b6e1a1bd6fd32
#
_entry.id   062d1a19f475e33c317b6e1a1bd6fd32
#
_cell.length_a   1.000
_cell.length_b   1.000
_cell.length_c   1.000
_cell.angle_alpha   90.00
_cell.angle_beta   90.00
_cell.angle_gamma   90.00
#
_symmetry.space_group_name_H-M   'P 1'
#
loop_
_entity.id
_entity.type
_entity.pdbx_description
1 polymer ?
#
loop_
_entity_poly.entity_id
_entity_poly.type
_entity_poly.pdbx_seq_one_letter_code
_entity_poly.pdbx_strand_id
1 'polypeptide(L)'
;MPYITDAMRALIGVPGELQTAPHPLGPDTLRRFVQAVGEPDPMHWDPQVARERGHDTLVSPPLHPLHLFVRAPGTPDPFERFRDDAFWDGMGGTIQRGLPKLELPFKRLLNGGYAGEFYRLARLGGTVSRHSRYI
;
A
#
# COMPACT_ATOMS: atom_id res chain seq x y z
N MET A 1 -20.01 25.76 -7.40
CA MET A 1 -18.66 25.93 -6.82
C MET A 1 -17.76 24.86 -7.39
N PRO A 2 -16.55 25.17 -7.82
CA PRO A 2 -15.61 24.13 -8.21
C PRO A 2 -15.31 23.26 -7.01
N TYR A 3 -15.42 21.95 -7.16
CA TYR A 3 -15.14 20.98 -6.09
C TYR A 3 -13.66 20.94 -5.68
N ILE A 4 -12.76 21.38 -6.56
CA ILE A 4 -11.33 21.47 -6.30
C ILE A 4 -10.99 22.94 -5.98
N THR A 5 -10.55 23.18 -4.76
CA THR A 5 -10.17 24.51 -4.26
C THR A 5 -8.72 24.83 -4.63
N ASP A 6 -8.34 26.10 -4.53
CA ASP A 6 -6.94 26.52 -4.76
C ASP A 6 -6.00 25.90 -3.70
N ALA A 7 -6.47 25.74 -2.46
CA ALA A 7 -5.72 25.02 -1.41
C ALA A 7 -5.44 23.57 -1.78
N MET A 8 -6.40 22.87 -2.39
CA MET A 8 -6.20 21.51 -2.90
C MET A 8 -5.21 21.48 -4.06
N ARG A 9 -5.31 22.45 -4.99
CA ARG A 9 -4.37 22.56 -6.12
C ARG A 9 -2.94 22.81 -5.65
N ALA A 10 -2.76 23.58 -4.60
CA ALA A 10 -1.45 23.86 -4.02
C ALA A 10 -0.76 22.60 -3.43
N LEU A 11 -1.51 21.53 -3.16
CA LEU A 11 -0.95 20.25 -2.70
C LEU A 11 -0.47 19.34 -3.83
N ILE A 12 -0.79 19.65 -5.09
CA ILE A 12 -0.34 18.86 -6.23
C ILE A 12 1.19 18.94 -6.33
N GLY A 13 1.84 17.80 -6.44
CA GLY A 13 3.29 17.70 -6.50
C GLY A 13 4.02 17.82 -5.16
N VAL A 14 3.35 18.28 -4.09
CA VAL A 14 3.96 18.33 -2.76
C VAL A 14 4.27 16.92 -2.29
N PRO A 15 5.54 16.61 -1.96
CA PRO A 15 5.92 15.29 -1.51
C PRO A 15 5.35 15.03 -0.10
N GLY A 16 4.80 13.85 0.08
CA GLY A 16 4.44 13.36 1.40
C GLY A 16 5.66 12.87 2.19
N GLU A 17 5.43 12.31 3.36
CA GLU A 17 6.49 11.71 4.17
C GLU A 17 6.99 10.41 3.56
N LEU A 18 8.31 10.17 3.63
CA LEU A 18 8.88 8.87 3.31
C LEU A 18 8.45 7.87 4.39
N GLN A 19 7.75 6.84 3.98
CA GLN A 19 7.31 5.76 4.86
C GLN A 19 8.09 4.49 4.55
N THR A 20 8.56 3.81 5.58
CA THR A 20 9.23 2.51 5.45
C THR A 20 8.36 1.43 6.10
N ALA A 21 8.20 0.30 5.42
CA ALA A 21 7.46 -0.82 5.96
C ALA A 21 8.09 -1.27 7.29
N PRO A 22 7.27 -1.54 8.33
CA PRO A 22 7.77 -1.87 9.67
C PRO A 22 8.53 -3.20 9.73
N HIS A 23 8.33 -4.05 8.74
CA HIS A 23 8.99 -5.35 8.64
C HIS A 23 9.50 -5.57 7.20
N PRO A 24 10.62 -6.29 7.04
CA PRO A 24 11.05 -6.74 5.72
C PRO A 24 10.03 -7.71 5.12
N LEU A 25 10.08 -7.89 3.80
CA LEU A 25 9.26 -8.88 3.11
C LEU A 25 9.60 -10.29 3.63
N GLY A 26 8.71 -10.84 4.44
CA GLY A 26 8.86 -12.15 5.05
C GLY A 26 8.25 -13.29 4.21
N PRO A 27 8.70 -14.54 4.40
CA PRO A 27 8.19 -15.68 3.65
C PRO A 27 6.70 -15.92 3.90
N ASP A 28 6.24 -15.71 5.12
CA ASP A 28 4.84 -15.94 5.47
C ASP A 28 3.90 -14.90 4.82
N THR A 29 4.30 -13.63 4.82
CA THR A 29 3.52 -12.58 4.14
C THR A 29 3.47 -12.80 2.63
N LEU A 30 4.60 -13.22 2.03
CA LEU A 30 4.66 -13.56 0.62
C LEU A 30 3.72 -14.72 0.29
N ARG A 31 3.83 -15.83 1.03
CA ARG A 31 2.97 -17.01 0.84
C ARG A 31 1.49 -16.66 0.94
N ARG A 32 1.10 -15.92 1.98
CA ARG A 32 -0.31 -15.53 2.18
C ARG A 32 -0.83 -14.67 1.05
N PHE A 33 -0.02 -13.73 0.58
CA PHE A 33 -0.43 -12.87 -0.54
C PHE A 33 -0.62 -13.68 -1.82
N VAL A 34 0.36 -14.51 -2.18
CA VAL A 34 0.32 -15.38 -3.36
C VAL A 34 -0.94 -16.28 -3.35
N GLN A 35 -1.24 -16.88 -2.20
CA GLN A 35 -2.44 -17.71 -2.05
C GLN A 35 -3.74 -16.90 -2.14
N ALA A 36 -3.76 -15.71 -1.53
CA ALA A 36 -4.96 -14.86 -1.51
C ALA A 36 -5.36 -14.34 -2.89
N VAL A 37 -4.37 -14.05 -3.75
CA VAL A 37 -4.63 -13.54 -5.10
C VAL A 37 -4.67 -14.65 -6.16
N GLY A 38 -4.36 -15.90 -5.77
CA GLY A 38 -4.30 -17.02 -6.71
C GLY A 38 -3.19 -16.85 -7.75
N GLU A 39 -2.04 -16.31 -7.36
CA GLU A 39 -0.92 -16.07 -8.28
C GLU A 39 -0.41 -17.39 -8.85
N PRO A 40 -0.43 -17.60 -10.18
CA PRO A 40 -0.07 -18.88 -10.78
C PRO A 40 1.43 -19.07 -11.01
N ASP A 41 2.25 -18.02 -10.93
CA ASP A 41 3.65 -18.09 -11.30
C ASP A 41 4.52 -18.67 -10.17
N PRO A 42 5.17 -19.85 -10.38
CA PRO A 42 5.95 -20.52 -9.33
C PRO A 42 7.20 -19.75 -8.87
N MET A 43 7.70 -18.76 -9.59
CA MET A 43 8.85 -17.96 -9.13
C MET A 43 8.60 -17.25 -7.81
N HIS A 44 7.33 -17.13 -7.37
CA HIS A 44 6.96 -16.48 -6.12
C HIS A 44 6.95 -17.41 -4.90
N TRP A 45 7.07 -18.75 -5.11
CA TRP A 45 7.11 -19.74 -4.01
C TRP A 45 8.10 -20.88 -4.20
N ASP A 46 8.62 -21.07 -5.42
CA ASP A 46 9.64 -22.07 -5.72
C ASP A 46 11.02 -21.39 -5.89
N PRO A 47 11.95 -21.60 -4.95
CA PRO A 47 13.27 -20.98 -5.04
C PRO A 47 14.10 -21.45 -6.23
N GLN A 48 13.85 -22.65 -6.75
CA GLN A 48 14.56 -23.13 -7.92
C GLN A 48 14.10 -22.36 -9.17
N VAL A 49 12.80 -22.24 -9.37
CA VAL A 49 12.23 -21.48 -10.48
C VAL A 49 12.63 -20.00 -10.41
N ALA A 50 12.66 -19.42 -9.22
CA ALA A 50 13.13 -18.05 -9.04
C ALA A 50 14.58 -17.88 -9.52
N ARG A 51 15.49 -18.82 -9.17
CA ARG A 51 16.89 -18.80 -9.63
C ARG A 51 17.02 -19.01 -11.14
N GLU A 52 16.26 -19.90 -11.72
CA GLU A 52 16.24 -20.13 -13.17
C GLU A 52 15.82 -18.88 -13.96
N ARG A 53 15.02 -18.00 -13.33
CA ARG A 53 14.62 -16.70 -13.88
C ARG A 53 15.54 -15.53 -13.50
N GLY A 54 16.70 -15.81 -12.90
CA GLY A 54 17.73 -14.81 -12.60
C GLY A 54 17.53 -14.06 -11.27
N HIS A 55 16.72 -14.60 -10.36
CA HIS A 55 16.54 -14.04 -9.03
C HIS A 55 17.35 -14.83 -8.00
N ASP A 56 18.08 -14.15 -7.13
CA ASP A 56 18.87 -14.78 -6.07
C ASP A 56 18.00 -15.45 -5.00
N THR A 57 16.77 -14.98 -4.84
CA THR A 57 15.79 -15.46 -3.86
C THR A 57 14.38 -15.29 -4.41
N LEU A 58 13.38 -15.76 -3.64
CA LEU A 58 11.99 -15.49 -3.98
C LEU A 58 11.72 -13.99 -4.12
N VAL A 59 10.89 -13.66 -5.07
CA VAL A 59 10.42 -12.29 -5.32
C VAL A 59 8.91 -12.23 -5.17
N SER A 60 8.39 -11.07 -4.81
CA SER A 60 6.96 -10.89 -4.62
C SER A 60 6.26 -10.49 -5.91
N PRO A 61 4.96 -10.82 -6.06
CA PRO A 61 4.14 -10.23 -7.10
C PRO A 61 4.13 -8.69 -7.02
N PRO A 62 3.93 -7.99 -8.14
CA PRO A 62 4.12 -6.53 -8.24
C PRO A 62 3.39 -5.69 -7.19
N LEU A 63 2.15 -6.04 -6.85
CA LEU A 63 1.33 -5.26 -5.90
C LEU A 63 1.55 -5.64 -4.43
N HIS A 64 2.21 -6.76 -4.14
CA HIS A 64 2.44 -7.22 -2.77
C HIS A 64 3.16 -6.18 -1.89
N PRO A 65 4.19 -5.44 -2.38
CA PRO A 65 4.88 -4.47 -1.54
C PRO A 65 3.97 -3.41 -0.92
N LEU A 66 2.84 -3.09 -1.52
CA LEU A 66 1.86 -2.16 -0.97
C LEU A 66 1.20 -2.70 0.31
N HIS A 67 1.13 -4.01 0.49
CA HIS A 67 0.55 -4.68 1.66
C HIS A 67 1.53 -4.82 2.83
N LEU A 68 2.80 -4.45 2.66
CA LEU A 68 3.79 -4.45 3.75
C LEU A 68 3.65 -3.25 4.70
N PHE A 69 2.90 -2.22 4.32
CA PHE A 69 2.65 -1.04 5.14
C PHE A 69 1.50 -1.28 6.12
N VAL A 70 1.65 -2.33 6.91
CA VAL A 70 0.74 -2.67 8.00
C VAL A 70 0.97 -1.76 9.20
N ARG A 71 -0.04 -1.64 10.05
CA ARG A 71 0.07 -0.87 11.29
C ARG A 71 1.03 -1.57 12.26
N ALA A 72 1.84 -0.76 12.94
CA ALA A 72 2.69 -1.29 14.01
C ALA A 72 1.83 -1.84 15.17
N PRO A 73 2.29 -2.88 15.88
CA PRO A 73 1.64 -3.34 17.10
C PRO A 73 1.41 -2.19 18.09
N GLY A 74 0.26 -2.17 18.74
CA GLY A 74 -0.11 -1.09 19.68
C GLY A 74 -0.68 0.16 19.04
N THR A 75 -0.70 0.27 17.70
CA THR A 75 -1.37 1.37 17.02
C THR A 75 -2.90 1.21 17.17
N PRO A 76 -3.65 2.26 17.55
CA PRO A 76 -5.10 2.21 17.65
C PRO A 76 -5.74 1.71 16.35
N ASP A 77 -6.74 0.86 16.48
CA ASP A 77 -7.47 0.38 15.32
C ASP A 77 -8.37 1.50 14.77
N PRO A 78 -8.18 1.95 13.52
CA PRO A 78 -9.06 2.96 12.92
C PRO A 78 -10.52 2.48 12.86
N PHE A 79 -10.77 1.18 12.88
CA PHE A 79 -12.12 0.61 12.88
C PHE A 79 -12.80 0.66 14.25
N GLU A 80 -12.11 1.01 15.33
CA GLU A 80 -12.75 1.24 16.65
C GLU A 80 -13.83 2.31 16.58
N ARG A 81 -13.71 3.26 15.65
CA ARG A 81 -14.72 4.28 15.41
C ARG A 81 -16.10 3.71 15.07
N PHE A 82 -16.20 2.51 14.54
CA PHE A 82 -17.49 1.84 14.31
C PHE A 82 -18.27 1.53 15.60
N ARG A 83 -17.62 1.54 16.77
CA ARG A 83 -18.32 1.42 18.05
C ARG A 83 -19.20 2.63 18.33
N ASP A 84 -18.71 3.81 17.94
CA ASP A 84 -19.33 5.09 18.26
C ASP A 84 -20.21 5.58 17.11
N ASP A 85 -19.89 5.17 15.87
CA ASP A 85 -20.58 5.54 14.64
C ASP A 85 -20.69 4.34 13.70
N ALA A 86 -21.82 3.64 13.79
CA ALA A 86 -22.12 2.47 12.96
C ALA A 86 -22.23 2.80 11.46
N PHE A 87 -22.42 4.07 11.10
CA PHE A 87 -22.52 4.55 9.73
C PHE A 87 -21.23 5.17 9.22
N TRP A 88 -20.15 5.11 10.00
CA TRP A 88 -18.86 5.57 9.54
C TRP A 88 -18.43 4.78 8.30
N ASP A 89 -17.93 5.49 7.28
CA ASP A 89 -17.59 4.93 5.96
C ASP A 89 -16.24 4.17 5.92
N GLY A 90 -15.53 4.08 7.04
CA GLY A 90 -14.24 3.39 7.11
C GLY A 90 -13.06 4.14 6.51
N MET A 91 -13.26 5.30 5.94
CA MET A 91 -12.24 6.00 5.13
C MET A 91 -11.25 6.82 5.94
N GLY A 92 -11.61 7.26 7.14
CA GLY A 92 -10.81 8.21 7.91
C GLY A 92 -9.41 7.72 8.33
N GLY A 93 -9.16 6.40 8.34
CA GLY A 93 -7.88 5.83 8.78
C GLY A 93 -6.97 5.29 7.68
N THR A 94 -7.47 5.14 6.45
CA THR A 94 -6.76 4.41 5.39
C THR A 94 -6.04 5.30 4.39
N ILE A 95 -6.34 6.60 4.35
CA ILE A 95 -5.86 7.52 3.31
C ILE A 95 -4.50 8.15 3.65
N GLN A 96 -4.08 8.11 4.91
CA GLN A 96 -2.82 8.76 5.32
C GLN A 96 -1.59 7.93 4.90
N ARG A 97 -1.25 8.04 3.64
CA ARG A 97 0.00 7.49 3.07
C ARG A 97 1.16 8.49 3.20
N GLY A 98 1.26 9.19 4.35
CA GLY A 98 2.23 10.27 4.53
C GLY A 98 1.94 11.52 3.71
N LEU A 99 0.77 11.60 3.08
CA LEU A 99 0.37 12.77 2.29
C LEU A 99 -0.13 13.91 3.18
N PRO A 100 0.05 15.17 2.77
CA PRO A 100 -0.59 16.30 3.41
C PRO A 100 -2.10 16.10 3.53
N LYS A 101 -2.68 16.57 4.63
CA LYS A 101 -4.13 16.43 4.84
C LYS A 101 -4.89 17.15 3.73
N LEU A 102 -5.83 16.44 3.13
CA LEU A 102 -6.73 16.98 2.11
C LEU A 102 -8.12 17.17 2.74
N GLU A 103 -8.58 18.42 2.80
CA GLU A 103 -9.93 18.73 3.26
C GLU A 103 -10.92 18.53 2.11
N LEU A 104 -11.64 17.42 2.15
CA LEU A 104 -12.62 17.08 1.12
C LEU A 104 -14.01 17.46 1.58
N PRO A 105 -14.84 18.05 0.69
CA PRO A 105 -16.23 18.34 0.98
C PRO A 105 -17.12 17.07 0.97
N PHE A 106 -16.53 15.91 0.71
CA PHE A 106 -17.20 14.62 0.58
C PHE A 106 -16.84 13.72 1.76
N LYS A 107 -17.81 12.92 2.19
CA LYS A 107 -17.61 11.93 3.25
C LYS A 107 -17.13 10.57 2.73
N ARG A 108 -17.24 10.32 1.44
CA ARG A 108 -16.91 9.03 0.83
C ARG A 108 -15.98 9.21 -0.35
N LEU A 109 -14.97 8.34 -0.42
CA LEU A 109 -14.07 8.23 -1.56
C LEU A 109 -14.28 6.86 -2.22
N LEU A 110 -14.32 6.85 -3.53
CA LEU A 110 -14.33 5.64 -4.32
C LEU A 110 -12.98 5.47 -5.00
N ASN A 111 -12.51 4.23 -5.08
CA ASN A 111 -11.33 3.93 -5.87
C ASN A 111 -11.70 4.01 -7.35
N GLY A 112 -11.11 4.95 -8.08
CA GLY A 112 -11.31 5.16 -9.50
C GLY A 112 -10.45 4.26 -10.39
N GLY A 113 -9.55 3.47 -9.80
CA GLY A 113 -8.64 2.60 -10.52
C GLY A 113 -7.20 2.73 -10.08
N TYR A 114 -6.34 1.99 -10.75
CA TYR A 114 -4.91 1.96 -10.52
C TYR A 114 -4.17 1.81 -11.86
N ALA A 115 -3.11 2.57 -12.03
CA ALA A 115 -2.15 2.40 -13.09
C ALA A 115 -0.75 2.37 -12.48
N GLY A 116 0.11 1.47 -12.93
CA GLY A 116 1.44 1.32 -12.35
C GLY A 116 2.45 0.74 -13.31
N GLU A 117 3.69 1.13 -13.14
CA GLU A 117 4.84 0.57 -13.84
C GLU A 117 5.76 -0.09 -12.82
N PHE A 118 6.25 -1.28 -13.14
CA PHE A 118 7.06 -2.11 -12.25
C PHE A 118 8.42 -2.35 -12.88
N TYR A 119 9.46 -1.72 -12.35
CA TYR A 119 10.83 -1.82 -12.86
C TYR A 119 11.63 -2.93 -12.16
N ARG A 120 11.22 -3.32 -10.96
CA ARG A 120 11.86 -4.37 -10.16
C ARG A 120 10.87 -5.01 -9.21
N LEU A 121 10.94 -6.32 -9.06
CA LEU A 121 10.19 -7.05 -8.05
C LEU A 121 10.88 -6.95 -6.68
N ALA A 122 10.09 -6.83 -5.62
CA ALA A 122 10.62 -6.85 -4.26
C ALA A 122 11.06 -8.28 -3.90
N ARG A 123 12.28 -8.40 -3.38
CA ARG A 123 12.87 -9.69 -3.01
C ARG A 123 12.61 -10.04 -1.55
N LEU A 124 12.56 -11.31 -1.27
CA LEU A 124 12.45 -11.84 0.09
C LEU A 124 13.58 -11.27 0.98
N GLY A 125 13.24 -10.85 2.19
CA GLY A 125 14.17 -10.19 3.12
C GLY A 125 14.40 -8.69 2.85
N GLY A 126 13.90 -8.16 1.73
CA GLY A 126 14.05 -6.76 1.38
C GLY A 126 13.15 -5.84 2.19
N THR A 127 13.63 -4.65 2.50
CA THR A 127 12.84 -3.57 3.10
C THR A 127 12.26 -2.69 1.99
N VAL A 128 10.99 -2.31 2.15
CA VAL A 128 10.28 -1.48 1.18
C VAL A 128 9.98 -0.12 1.80
N SER A 129 10.28 0.93 1.04
CA SER A 129 9.87 2.29 1.37
C SER A 129 8.96 2.85 0.28
N ARG A 130 8.05 3.74 0.65
CA ARG A 130 7.19 4.44 -0.29
C ARG A 130 7.23 5.93 -0.06
N HIS A 131 7.07 6.66 -1.14
CA HIS A 131 6.92 8.10 -1.17
C HIS A 131 5.71 8.43 -2.03
N SER A 132 4.80 9.24 -1.53
CA SER A 132 3.54 9.56 -2.21
C SER A 132 3.42 11.07 -2.45
N ARG A 133 2.67 11.44 -3.49
CA ARG A 133 2.28 12.85 -3.77
C ARG A 133 0.95 12.86 -4.51
N TYR A 134 0.22 13.94 -4.39
CA TYR A 134 -0.93 14.21 -5.28
C TYR A 134 -0.45 14.58 -6.68
N ILE A 135 -1.19 14.16 -7.70
CA ILE A 135 -0.93 14.43 -9.12
C ILE A 135 -2.14 15.09 -9.77
#